data_e9a030f4347fc2e3e17096f7de3afff4
#
_entry.id   e9a030f4347fc2e3e17096f7de3afff4
#
_cell.length_a   1.000
_cell.length_b   1.000
_cell.length_c   1.000
_cell.angle_alpha   90.00
_cell.angle_beta   90.00
_cell.angle_gamma   90.00
#
_symmetry.space_group_name_H-M   'P 1'
#
loop_
_entity.id
_entity.type
_entity.pdbx_description
1 polymer ?
#
loop_
_entity_poly.entity_id
_entity_poly.type
_entity_poly.pdbx_seq_one_letter_code
_entity_poly.pdbx_strand_id
1 'polypeptide(L)'
;MKVLVTRHEALVEYFKELGIKFDKVISHATEEDVRGNDVYGVLPLRLASFTNTVTSIDMNIPAEMRGKELSLEDIEKYFTGMSTYKVKKI
;
A
#
# COMPACT_ATOMS: atom_id res chain seq x y z
N MET A 1 -5.60 9.61 -9.86
CA MET A 1 -6.34 8.50 -9.20
C MET A 1 -5.62 8.04 -7.96
N LYS A 2 -6.35 7.50 -7.03
CA LYS A 2 -5.81 6.89 -5.82
C LYS A 2 -5.91 5.37 -5.97
N VAL A 3 -4.75 4.69 -5.94
CA VAL A 3 -4.65 3.25 -6.21
C VAL A 3 -4.06 2.54 -4.99
N LEU A 4 -4.69 1.45 -4.57
CA LEU A 4 -4.14 0.58 -3.52
C LEU A 4 -3.59 -0.69 -4.16
N VAL A 5 -2.32 -0.99 -3.88
CA VAL A 5 -1.66 -2.21 -4.34
C VAL A 5 -1.41 -3.11 -3.14
N THR A 6 -2.15 -4.20 -3.05
CA THR A 6 -2.02 -5.15 -1.94
C THR A 6 -2.59 -6.52 -2.30
N ARG A 7 -2.05 -7.56 -1.68
CA ARG A 7 -2.58 -8.92 -1.75
C ARG A 7 -3.42 -9.25 -0.51
N HIS A 8 -3.47 -8.36 0.47
CA HIS A 8 -4.15 -8.60 1.74
C HIS A 8 -5.54 -7.95 1.74
N GLU A 9 -6.58 -8.75 1.72
CA GLU A 9 -7.96 -8.25 1.78
C GLU A 9 -8.23 -7.48 3.08
N ALA A 10 -7.60 -7.91 4.16
CA ALA A 10 -7.74 -7.24 5.45
C ALA A 10 -7.26 -5.79 5.42
N LEU A 11 -6.24 -5.50 4.60
CA LEU A 11 -5.76 -4.13 4.45
C LEU A 11 -6.78 -3.26 3.72
N VAL A 12 -7.47 -3.84 2.73
CA VAL A 12 -8.56 -3.15 2.03
C VAL A 12 -9.67 -2.78 3.01
N GLU A 13 -10.06 -3.71 3.88
CA GLU A 13 -11.07 -3.47 4.89
C GLU A 13 -10.64 -2.42 5.90
N TYR A 14 -9.37 -2.46 6.31
CA TYR A 14 -8.83 -1.49 7.24
C TYR A 14 -8.92 -0.06 6.69
N PHE A 15 -8.57 0.13 5.43
CA PHE A 15 -8.71 1.44 4.79
C PHE A 15 -10.15 1.89 4.69
N LYS A 16 -11.09 0.97 4.46
CA LYS A 16 -12.52 1.30 4.47
C LYS A 16 -12.96 1.82 5.83
N GLU A 17 -12.48 1.18 6.91
CA GLU A 17 -12.76 1.64 8.28
C GLU A 17 -12.19 3.03 8.55
N LEU A 18 -11.02 3.34 7.99
CA LEU A 18 -10.42 4.66 8.11
C LEU A 18 -11.10 5.72 7.24
N GLY A 19 -12.05 5.32 6.40
CA GLY A 19 -12.74 6.25 5.50
C GLY A 19 -11.93 6.64 4.27
N ILE A 20 -10.87 5.91 3.96
CA ILE A 20 -10.05 6.17 2.78
C ILE A 20 -10.62 5.37 1.60
N LYS A 21 -10.95 6.09 0.53
CA LYS A 21 -11.51 5.48 -0.68
C LYS A 21 -10.45 5.43 -1.77
N PHE A 22 -10.42 4.31 -2.48
CA PHE A 22 -9.52 4.11 -3.62
C PHE A 22 -10.32 4.01 -4.90
N ASP A 23 -9.77 4.57 -5.98
CA ASP A 23 -10.37 4.44 -7.31
C ASP A 23 -10.12 3.04 -7.88
N LYS A 24 -9.03 2.40 -7.45
CA LYS A 24 -8.64 1.09 -7.94
C LYS A 24 -7.89 0.33 -6.86
N VAL A 25 -8.19 -0.97 -6.73
CA VAL A 25 -7.48 -1.88 -5.83
C VAL A 25 -6.95 -3.04 -6.66
N ILE A 26 -5.63 -3.25 -6.63
CA ILE A 26 -4.98 -4.28 -7.45
C ILE A 26 -3.97 -5.06 -6.63
N SER A 27 -3.71 -6.30 -7.03
CA SER A 27 -2.72 -7.16 -6.36
C SER A 27 -1.35 -7.09 -7.00
N HIS A 28 -1.29 -6.85 -8.30
CA HIS A 28 -0.05 -6.68 -9.05
C HIS A 28 -0.12 -5.39 -9.85
N ALA A 29 0.86 -4.51 -9.64
CA ALA A 29 0.91 -3.25 -10.34
C ALA A 29 1.76 -3.34 -11.62
N THR A 30 1.27 -2.72 -12.69
CA THR A 30 2.03 -2.48 -13.90
C THR A 30 2.34 -0.99 -14.00
N GLU A 31 3.21 -0.60 -14.92
CA GLU A 31 3.52 0.80 -15.15
C GLU A 31 2.26 1.62 -15.44
N GLU A 32 1.34 1.08 -16.25
CA GLU A 32 0.10 1.78 -16.59
C GLU A 32 -0.79 2.01 -15.37
N ASP A 33 -0.83 1.05 -14.45
CA ASP A 33 -1.64 1.15 -13.25
C ASP A 33 -1.20 2.29 -12.32
N VAL A 34 0.09 2.59 -12.32
CA VAL A 34 0.68 3.51 -11.35
C VAL A 34 1.05 4.87 -11.93
N ARG A 35 1.19 4.98 -13.24
CA ARG A 35 1.66 6.20 -13.89
C ARG A 35 0.77 7.41 -13.56
N GLY A 36 1.37 8.42 -12.93
CA GLY A 36 0.68 9.67 -12.57
C GLY A 36 -0.33 9.54 -11.44
N ASN A 37 -0.41 8.38 -10.80
CA ASN A 37 -1.37 8.13 -9.73
C ASN A 37 -0.73 8.25 -8.35
N ASP A 38 -1.57 8.46 -7.35
CA ASP A 38 -1.18 8.39 -5.94
C ASP A 38 -1.38 6.95 -5.49
N VAL A 39 -0.28 6.24 -5.24
CA VAL A 39 -0.29 4.81 -4.98
C VAL A 39 -0.01 4.52 -3.51
N TYR A 40 -0.83 3.67 -2.91
CA TYR A 40 -0.66 3.17 -1.56
C TYR A 40 -0.22 1.72 -1.63
N GLY A 41 0.83 1.37 -0.91
CA GLY A 41 1.38 0.02 -0.87
C GLY A 41 2.86 -0.02 -1.13
N VAL A 42 3.39 -1.23 -1.35
CA VAL A 42 4.82 -1.43 -1.61
C VAL A 42 5.04 -1.65 -3.10
N LEU A 43 5.89 -0.84 -3.70
CA LEU A 43 6.26 -0.93 -5.10
C LEU A 43 7.78 -1.03 -5.26
N PRO A 44 8.26 -1.76 -6.28
CA PRO A 44 9.66 -1.65 -6.69
C PRO A 44 9.96 -0.18 -7.03
N LEU A 45 11.17 0.26 -6.77
CA LEU A 45 11.56 1.66 -7.04
C LEU A 45 11.30 2.07 -8.48
N ARG A 46 11.50 1.16 -9.43
CA ARG A 46 11.24 1.45 -10.83
C ARG A 46 9.79 1.86 -11.08
N LEU A 47 8.83 1.12 -10.52
CA LEU A 47 7.40 1.45 -10.65
C LEU A 47 7.05 2.71 -9.84
N ALA A 48 7.64 2.84 -8.67
CA ALA A 48 7.42 4.00 -7.81
C ALA A 48 7.80 5.30 -8.51
N SER A 49 8.82 5.27 -9.37
CA SER A 49 9.26 6.47 -10.10
C SER A 49 8.26 6.98 -11.12
N PHE A 50 7.29 6.16 -11.54
CA PHE A 50 6.24 6.58 -12.46
C PHE A 50 5.03 7.18 -11.76
N THR A 51 4.90 7.01 -10.47
CA THR A 51 3.76 7.51 -9.69
C THR A 51 3.84 9.02 -9.48
N ASN A 52 2.70 9.61 -9.14
CA ASN A 52 2.71 10.95 -8.59
C ASN A 52 3.26 10.93 -7.17
N THR A 53 2.72 10.05 -6.31
CA THR A 53 3.24 9.81 -4.96
C THR A 53 3.10 8.32 -4.62
N VAL A 54 3.94 7.85 -3.68
CA VAL A 54 3.83 6.52 -3.09
C VAL A 54 3.68 6.67 -1.60
N THR A 55 2.65 6.05 -1.04
CA THR A 55 2.42 6.03 0.40
C THR A 55 2.70 4.63 0.91
N SER A 56 3.70 4.50 1.77
CA SER A 56 4.00 3.24 2.44
C SER A 56 3.08 3.06 3.63
N ILE A 57 2.70 1.81 3.88
CA ILE A 57 1.91 1.44 5.04
C ILE A 57 2.87 0.80 6.02
N ASP A 58 3.15 1.53 7.10
CA ASP A 58 4.16 1.13 8.06
C ASP A 58 3.55 0.24 9.13
N MET A 59 4.12 -0.95 9.31
CA MET A 59 3.66 -1.92 10.29
C MET A 59 4.85 -2.52 11.03
N ASN A 60 4.70 -2.70 12.33
CA ASN A 60 5.71 -3.36 13.15
C ASN A 60 5.31 -4.81 13.40
N ILE A 61 5.49 -5.65 12.38
CA ILE A 61 5.07 -7.05 12.40
C ILE A 61 6.14 -7.93 13.06
N PRO A 62 5.79 -8.74 14.10
CA PRO A 62 6.73 -9.67 14.68
C PRO A 62 7.27 -10.66 13.65
N ALA A 63 8.52 -11.09 13.82
CA ALA A 63 9.18 -11.99 12.87
C ALA A 63 8.41 -13.29 12.63
N GLU A 64 7.78 -13.85 13.67
CA GLU A 64 7.01 -15.08 13.56
C GLU A 64 5.73 -14.94 12.74
N MET A 65 5.28 -13.71 12.50
CA MET A 65 4.08 -13.46 11.70
C MET A 65 4.38 -13.07 10.26
N ARG A 66 5.65 -12.93 9.93
CA ARG A 66 6.04 -12.59 8.55
C ARG A 66 5.76 -13.76 7.61
N GLY A 67 5.24 -13.47 6.44
CA GLY A 67 4.86 -14.47 5.47
C GLY A 67 3.50 -15.11 5.71
N LYS A 68 2.82 -14.76 6.79
CA LYS A 68 1.45 -15.20 7.08
C LYS A 68 0.46 -14.17 6.61
N GLU A 69 -0.75 -14.62 6.30
CA GLU A 69 -1.83 -13.72 5.98
C GLU A 69 -2.29 -13.01 7.26
N LEU A 70 -2.38 -11.69 7.19
CA LEU A 70 -2.80 -10.88 8.33
C LEU A 70 -4.31 -10.70 8.34
N SER A 71 -4.90 -10.83 9.53
CA SER A 71 -6.31 -10.49 9.73
C SER A 71 -6.45 -8.98 9.92
N LEU A 72 -7.70 -8.50 9.85
CA LEU A 72 -7.98 -7.10 10.15
C LEU A 72 -7.50 -6.71 11.56
N GLU A 73 -7.70 -7.61 12.51
CA GLU A 73 -7.27 -7.42 13.90
C GLU A 73 -5.75 -7.29 14.00
N ASP A 74 -5.01 -8.10 13.25
CA ASP A 74 -3.55 -8.03 13.19
C ASP A 74 -3.09 -6.68 12.62
N ILE A 75 -3.73 -6.21 11.57
CA ILE A 75 -3.39 -4.93 10.96
C ILE A 75 -3.64 -3.79 11.94
N GLU A 76 -4.77 -3.78 12.62
CA GLU A 76 -5.08 -2.77 13.62
C GLU A 76 -4.04 -2.74 14.74
N LYS A 77 -3.56 -3.93 15.14
CA LYS A 77 -2.59 -4.07 16.21
C LYS A 77 -1.19 -3.60 15.82
N TYR A 78 -0.75 -3.91 14.61
CA TYR A 78 0.63 -3.67 14.18
C TYR A 78 0.84 -2.44 13.33
N PHE A 79 -0.22 -1.82 12.87
CA PHE A 79 -0.13 -0.60 12.06
C PHE A 79 0.48 0.55 12.90
N THR A 80 1.52 1.17 12.36
CA THR A 80 2.22 2.27 13.04
C THR A 80 2.05 3.61 12.36
N GLY A 81 1.65 3.63 11.10
CA GLY A 81 1.43 4.87 10.38
C GLY A 81 1.60 4.73 8.88
N MET A 82 1.55 5.84 8.20
CA MET A 82 1.77 5.92 6.76
C MET A 82 2.74 7.04 6.45
N SER A 83 3.58 6.84 5.44
CA SER A 83 4.54 7.85 4.99
C SER A 83 4.43 8.00 3.48
N THR A 84 4.32 9.22 3.00
CA THR A 84 4.17 9.53 1.59
C THR A 84 5.47 10.06 1.00
N TYR A 85 5.89 9.48 -0.10
CA TYR A 85 7.13 9.81 -0.77
C TYR A 85 6.90 10.21 -2.22
N LYS A 86 7.79 11.02 -2.71
CA LYS A 86 7.93 11.23 -4.15
C LYS A 86 9.23 10.57 -4.59
N VAL A 87 9.12 9.59 -5.49
CA VAL A 87 10.27 8.82 -5.99
C VAL A 87 10.63 9.32 -7.37
N LYS A 88 11.90 9.66 -7.56
CA LYS A 88 12.38 10.22 -8.82
C LYS A 88 13.59 9.44 -9.29
N LYS A 89 13.54 9.02 -10.56
CA LYS A 89 14.69 8.40 -11.20
C LYS A 89 15.66 9.49 -11.61
N ILE A 90 16.91 9.29 -11.26
CA ILE A 90 17.99 10.24 -11.60
C ILE A 90 18.48 9.99 -13.03
#